data_df7711d5732207e2dd358403fa946132
#
_entry.id   df7711d5732207e2dd358403fa946132
#
_cell.length_a   1.000
_cell.length_b   1.000
_cell.length_c   1.000
_cell.angle_alpha   90.00
_cell.angle_beta   90.00
_cell.angle_gamma   90.00
#
_symmetry.space_group_name_H-M   'P 1'
#
loop_
_entity.id
_entity.type
_entity.pdbx_description
1 polymer ?
#
loop_
_entity_poly.entity_id
_entity_poly.type
_entity_poly.pdbx_seq_one_letter_code
_entity_poly.pdbx_strand_id
1 'polypeptide(L)'
;MSQMIDLTVPSTVPGRTLHAFRCVPEGEVKAVLQLSHGMVEFIDRYKPLAEYLAGRGILVTGHDHLGHGGSIRTKADYGYFAEPDGNRAVLADLHAMTVRTKELYPGVPYFLLGHSMGSFYARQYLCEYGHELDGAIIMGTGFQPKALVQFAKTLCRVLAVFHGWQYRSKFVANMSFMGYNKGLEGRTTHDWLNRDQAEVDKYLADERCTFTFTLNAYYSMFSGILRLHDPAFLAKMPKGLPLLFLAGDADPVGEQGKGVRRAIQSLKDAGVQNIECKLYPGARHELLVETNHQEVFEDIGSWLEKHLA
;
A
#
# COMPACT_ATOMS: atom_id res chain seq x y z
N MET A 1 -12.45 25.29 -4.12
CA MET A 1 -12.07 24.30 -3.06
C MET A 1 -12.31 22.90 -3.62
N SER A 2 -11.42 21.94 -3.38
CA SER A 2 -11.63 20.55 -3.78
C SER A 2 -12.87 19.95 -3.13
N GLN A 3 -13.50 18.96 -3.78
CA GLN A 3 -14.64 18.25 -3.23
C GLN A 3 -14.23 16.86 -2.76
N MET A 4 -14.34 16.62 -1.45
CA MET A 4 -14.18 15.28 -0.87
C MET A 4 -15.52 14.54 -0.91
N ILE A 5 -15.53 13.35 -1.51
CA ILE A 5 -16.73 12.54 -1.70
C ILE A 5 -16.44 11.14 -1.10
N ASP A 6 -17.17 10.80 -0.05
CA ASP A 6 -17.16 9.43 0.49
C ASP A 6 -18.05 8.53 -0.37
N LEU A 7 -17.55 7.32 -0.64
CA LEU A 7 -18.17 6.37 -1.56
C LEU A 7 -18.26 4.98 -0.92
N THR A 8 -19.27 4.24 -1.34
CA THR A 8 -19.32 2.78 -1.14
C THR A 8 -19.36 2.13 -2.51
N VAL A 9 -18.38 1.26 -2.78
CA VAL A 9 -18.26 0.56 -4.07
C VAL A 9 -18.37 -0.95 -3.86
N PRO A 10 -18.96 -1.72 -4.80
CA PRO A 10 -18.97 -3.16 -4.69
C PRO A 10 -17.55 -3.72 -4.85
N SER A 11 -17.20 -4.69 -3.97
CA SER A 11 -16.01 -5.52 -4.13
C SER A 11 -16.23 -6.55 -5.24
N THR A 12 -15.14 -7.07 -5.79
CA THR A 12 -15.14 -8.24 -6.68
C THR A 12 -15.52 -9.54 -5.93
N VAL A 13 -15.45 -9.51 -4.60
CA VAL A 13 -15.92 -10.60 -3.73
C VAL A 13 -17.43 -10.46 -3.53
N PRO A 14 -18.24 -11.47 -3.93
CA PRO A 14 -19.69 -11.40 -3.84
C PRO A 14 -20.20 -11.04 -2.44
N GLY A 15 -21.16 -10.11 -2.37
CA GLY A 15 -21.79 -9.68 -1.12
C GLY A 15 -20.89 -8.82 -0.22
N ARG A 16 -19.74 -8.32 -0.73
CA ARG A 16 -18.88 -7.37 -0.02
C ARG A 16 -18.94 -6.00 -0.69
N THR A 17 -18.81 -4.97 0.13
CA THR A 17 -18.65 -3.58 -0.30
C THR A 17 -17.39 -2.99 0.29
N LEU A 18 -16.82 -2.01 -0.36
CA LEU A 18 -15.62 -1.30 0.05
C LEU A 18 -15.98 0.15 0.33
N HIS A 19 -15.54 0.66 1.47
CA HIS A 19 -15.49 2.10 1.72
C HIS A 19 -14.39 2.70 0.84
N ALA A 20 -14.69 3.85 0.23
CA ALA A 20 -13.77 4.55 -0.64
C ALA A 20 -13.98 6.05 -0.52
N PHE A 21 -13.03 6.83 -0.99
CA PHE A 21 -13.23 8.25 -1.21
C PHE A 21 -12.72 8.69 -2.60
N ARG A 22 -13.19 9.86 -3.00
CA ARG A 22 -12.66 10.60 -4.14
C ARG A 22 -12.52 12.07 -3.75
N CYS A 23 -11.32 12.63 -3.91
CA CYS A 23 -11.05 14.05 -3.78
C CYS A 23 -10.94 14.64 -5.19
N VAL A 24 -11.95 15.41 -5.59
CA VAL A 24 -12.05 15.99 -6.92
C VAL A 24 -11.51 17.42 -6.88
N PRO A 25 -10.56 17.80 -7.76
CA PRO A 25 -10.07 19.17 -7.85
C PRO A 25 -11.16 20.13 -8.35
N GLU A 26 -10.99 21.42 -8.05
CA GLU A 26 -11.78 22.45 -8.70
C GLU A 26 -11.28 22.65 -10.14
N GLY A 27 -12.18 22.58 -11.11
CA GLY A 27 -11.84 22.73 -12.53
C GLY A 27 -11.45 21.41 -13.22
N GLU A 28 -10.52 21.52 -14.15
CA GLU A 28 -10.09 20.37 -14.96
C GLU A 28 -9.30 19.33 -14.15
N VAL A 29 -9.62 18.05 -14.36
CA VAL A 29 -8.84 16.93 -13.81
C VAL A 29 -7.67 16.64 -14.75
N LYS A 30 -6.44 16.98 -14.33
CA LYS A 30 -5.22 16.80 -15.11
C LYS A 30 -4.66 15.39 -15.01
N ALA A 31 -4.87 14.72 -13.88
CA ALA A 31 -4.46 13.35 -13.62
C ALA A 31 -5.32 12.71 -12.54
N VAL A 32 -5.25 11.39 -12.46
CA VAL A 32 -5.80 10.60 -11.35
C VAL A 32 -4.66 9.91 -10.62
N LEU A 33 -4.64 10.00 -9.28
CA LEU A 33 -3.82 9.18 -8.40
C LEU A 33 -4.73 8.24 -7.61
N GLN A 34 -4.60 6.94 -7.88
CA GLN A 34 -5.25 5.91 -7.08
C GLN A 34 -4.34 5.47 -5.94
N LEU A 35 -4.91 5.22 -4.76
CA LEU A 35 -4.19 4.84 -3.54
C LEU A 35 -4.43 3.38 -3.18
N SER A 36 -3.38 2.70 -2.72
CA SER A 36 -3.40 1.38 -2.10
C SER A 36 -2.70 1.48 -0.75
N HIS A 37 -3.48 1.47 0.33
CA HIS A 37 -3.00 1.70 1.69
C HIS A 37 -2.26 0.49 2.30
N GLY A 38 -1.60 0.70 3.44
CA GLY A 38 -0.81 -0.29 4.14
C GLY A 38 -1.62 -1.27 4.99
N MET A 39 -0.90 -2.12 5.71
CA MET A 39 -1.46 -3.08 6.65
C MET A 39 -1.95 -2.36 7.91
N VAL A 40 -3.16 -2.74 8.41
CA VAL A 40 -3.70 -2.23 9.68
C VAL A 40 -3.80 -0.69 9.70
N GLU A 41 -4.21 -0.13 8.58
CA GLU A 41 -4.57 1.28 8.41
C GLU A 41 -5.79 1.38 7.49
N PHE A 42 -6.18 2.58 7.08
CA PHE A 42 -7.35 2.82 6.26
C PHE A 42 -7.19 4.06 5.37
N ILE A 43 -8.00 4.11 4.32
CA ILE A 43 -7.81 5.06 3.22
C ILE A 43 -7.99 6.53 3.61
N ASP A 44 -8.82 6.84 4.62
CA ASP A 44 -9.05 8.23 5.03
C ASP A 44 -7.82 8.92 5.61
N ARG A 45 -6.80 8.17 6.04
CA ARG A 45 -5.52 8.72 6.50
C ARG A 45 -4.74 9.45 5.39
N TYR A 46 -5.13 9.21 4.13
CA TYR A 46 -4.53 9.85 2.95
C TYR A 46 -5.24 11.13 2.50
N LYS A 47 -6.35 11.54 3.17
CA LYS A 47 -7.10 12.74 2.83
C LYS A 47 -6.24 14.02 2.81
N PRO A 48 -5.28 14.24 3.72
CA PRO A 48 -4.40 15.42 3.64
C PRO A 48 -3.56 15.49 2.35
N LEU A 49 -2.99 14.37 1.90
CA LEU A 49 -2.30 14.29 0.61
C LEU A 49 -3.29 14.53 -0.55
N ALA A 50 -4.49 13.96 -0.45
CA ALA A 50 -5.51 14.10 -1.49
C ALA A 50 -5.95 15.57 -1.67
N GLU A 51 -6.14 16.31 -0.59
CA GLU A 51 -6.47 17.73 -0.63
C GLU A 51 -5.34 18.57 -1.22
N TYR A 52 -4.09 18.28 -0.82
CA TYR A 52 -2.91 18.93 -1.38
C TYR A 52 -2.80 18.73 -2.89
N LEU A 53 -2.96 17.49 -3.37
CA LEU A 53 -2.88 17.16 -4.79
C LEU A 53 -4.07 17.68 -5.59
N ALA A 54 -5.25 17.71 -5.01
CA ALA A 54 -6.43 18.32 -5.64
C ALA A 54 -6.22 19.83 -5.88
N GLY A 55 -5.48 20.53 -5.01
CA GLY A 55 -5.03 21.90 -5.25
C GLY A 55 -4.14 22.07 -6.49
N ARG A 56 -3.55 21.01 -7.00
CA ARG A 56 -2.71 20.94 -8.22
C ARG A 56 -3.47 20.42 -9.45
N GLY A 57 -4.77 20.13 -9.31
CA GLY A 57 -5.61 19.60 -10.40
C GLY A 57 -5.54 18.06 -10.51
N ILE A 58 -5.01 17.36 -9.50
CA ILE A 58 -4.90 15.91 -9.48
C ILE A 58 -6.05 15.32 -8.66
N LEU A 59 -6.88 14.52 -9.28
CA LEU A 59 -7.92 13.75 -8.60
C LEU A 59 -7.26 12.61 -7.82
N VAL A 60 -7.62 12.47 -6.54
CA VAL A 60 -7.14 11.37 -5.72
C VAL A 60 -8.30 10.47 -5.31
N THR A 61 -8.16 9.17 -5.47
CA THR A 61 -9.16 8.18 -5.08
C THR A 61 -8.49 6.95 -4.48
N GLY A 62 -9.25 6.21 -3.68
CA GLY A 62 -8.80 4.94 -3.11
C GLY A 62 -9.91 4.32 -2.29
N HIS A 63 -9.69 3.08 -1.88
CA HIS A 63 -10.64 2.34 -1.06
C HIS A 63 -9.93 1.60 0.07
N ASP A 64 -10.66 1.35 1.14
CA ASP A 64 -10.21 0.43 2.17
C ASP A 64 -10.16 -0.98 1.61
N HIS A 65 -9.02 -1.65 1.73
CA HIS A 65 -8.91 -3.05 1.36
C HIS A 65 -9.87 -3.92 2.17
N LEU A 66 -10.24 -5.08 1.64
CA LEU A 66 -11.03 -6.06 2.40
C LEU A 66 -10.47 -6.26 3.82
N GLY A 67 -11.36 -6.24 4.82
CA GLY A 67 -10.96 -6.39 6.22
C GLY A 67 -10.26 -5.18 6.84
N HIS A 68 -10.34 -4.00 6.21
CA HIS A 68 -9.79 -2.75 6.72
C HIS A 68 -10.83 -1.64 6.77
N GLY A 69 -10.58 -0.65 7.60
CA GLY A 69 -11.36 0.58 7.71
C GLY A 69 -12.87 0.35 7.70
N GLY A 70 -13.57 0.98 6.75
CA GLY A 70 -15.01 0.81 6.52
C GLY A 70 -15.39 -0.36 5.60
N SER A 71 -14.42 -1.13 5.08
CA SER A 71 -14.65 -2.30 4.22
C SER A 71 -14.89 -3.59 5.02
N ILE A 72 -15.51 -3.47 6.18
CA ILE A 72 -15.92 -4.56 7.08
C ILE A 72 -17.43 -4.55 7.26
N ARG A 73 -18.04 -5.69 7.54
CA ARG A 73 -19.47 -5.81 7.93
C ARG A 73 -19.61 -5.77 9.44
N THR A 74 -18.65 -6.39 10.12
CA THR A 74 -18.55 -6.45 11.58
C THR A 74 -17.10 -6.39 12.01
N LYS A 75 -16.80 -6.07 13.26
CA LYS A 75 -15.44 -6.09 13.81
C LYS A 75 -14.72 -7.44 13.68
N ALA A 76 -15.47 -8.53 13.53
CA ALA A 76 -14.89 -9.86 13.27
C ALA A 76 -14.21 -9.95 11.89
N ASP A 77 -14.61 -9.12 10.93
CA ASP A 77 -14.03 -9.08 9.59
C ASP A 77 -12.65 -8.38 9.54
N TYR A 78 -12.25 -7.61 10.58
CA TYR A 78 -10.94 -6.96 10.57
C TYR A 78 -9.82 -7.96 10.32
N GLY A 79 -8.91 -7.60 9.41
CA GLY A 79 -7.76 -8.41 9.05
C GLY A 79 -8.10 -9.74 8.36
N TYR A 80 -9.28 -9.84 7.73
CA TYR A 80 -9.65 -10.98 6.88
C TYR A 80 -9.96 -10.50 5.47
N PHE A 81 -9.30 -11.08 4.46
CA PHE A 81 -9.53 -10.69 3.07
C PHE A 81 -10.65 -11.51 2.43
N ALA A 82 -10.32 -12.67 1.85
CA ALA A 82 -11.27 -13.55 1.18
C ALA A 82 -10.71 -14.98 1.03
N GLU A 83 -11.62 -15.92 0.80
CA GLU A 83 -11.30 -17.27 0.31
C GLU A 83 -11.84 -17.43 -1.12
N PRO A 84 -11.23 -18.28 -1.95
CA PRO A 84 -10.04 -19.10 -1.66
C PRO A 84 -8.70 -18.34 -1.82
N ASP A 85 -8.66 -17.16 -2.42
CA ASP A 85 -7.45 -16.39 -2.72
C ASP A 85 -7.64 -14.90 -2.38
N GLY A 86 -7.31 -14.54 -1.13
CA GLY A 86 -7.42 -13.17 -0.65
C GLY A 86 -6.44 -12.21 -1.33
N ASN A 87 -5.26 -12.68 -1.77
CA ASN A 87 -4.33 -11.85 -2.51
C ASN A 87 -4.92 -11.40 -3.86
N ARG A 88 -5.51 -12.35 -4.59
CA ARG A 88 -6.17 -12.07 -5.86
C ARG A 88 -7.39 -11.15 -5.68
N ALA A 89 -8.17 -11.35 -4.60
CA ALA A 89 -9.33 -10.53 -4.31
C ALA A 89 -8.96 -9.05 -4.11
N VAL A 90 -7.94 -8.77 -3.27
CA VAL A 90 -7.45 -7.39 -3.06
C VAL A 90 -6.92 -6.77 -4.35
N LEU A 91 -6.19 -7.54 -5.16
CA LEU A 91 -5.67 -7.05 -6.44
C LEU A 91 -6.78 -6.78 -7.46
N ALA A 92 -7.81 -7.64 -7.50
CA ALA A 92 -8.97 -7.46 -8.36
C ALA A 92 -9.82 -6.24 -7.95
N ASP A 93 -9.96 -5.98 -6.65
CA ASP A 93 -10.65 -4.79 -6.15
C ASP A 93 -9.90 -3.50 -6.51
N LEU A 94 -8.55 -3.51 -6.42
CA LEU A 94 -7.74 -2.39 -6.91
C LEU A 94 -7.98 -2.13 -8.40
N HIS A 95 -8.00 -3.19 -9.21
CA HIS A 95 -8.24 -3.07 -10.66
C HIS A 95 -9.68 -2.60 -10.96
N ALA A 96 -10.66 -3.12 -10.24
CA ALA A 96 -12.05 -2.67 -10.39
C ALA A 96 -12.23 -1.17 -10.08
N MET A 97 -11.46 -0.64 -9.10
CA MET A 97 -11.44 0.80 -8.81
C MET A 97 -10.82 1.59 -9.97
N THR A 98 -9.72 1.10 -10.57
CA THR A 98 -9.11 1.72 -11.76
C THR A 98 -10.10 1.80 -12.91
N VAL A 99 -10.76 0.69 -13.25
CA VAL A 99 -11.74 0.62 -14.34
C VAL A 99 -12.86 1.63 -14.13
N ARG A 100 -13.49 1.62 -12.96
CA ARG A 100 -14.57 2.57 -12.61
C ARG A 100 -14.15 4.03 -12.68
N THR A 101 -12.92 4.32 -12.24
CA THR A 101 -12.44 5.70 -12.25
C THR A 101 -12.12 6.16 -13.67
N LYS A 102 -11.54 5.30 -14.50
CA LYS A 102 -11.28 5.60 -15.93
C LYS A 102 -12.56 5.77 -16.74
N GLU A 103 -13.64 5.06 -16.40
CA GLU A 103 -14.96 5.28 -17.02
C GLU A 103 -15.52 6.67 -16.73
N LEU A 104 -15.25 7.22 -15.54
CA LEU A 104 -15.69 8.57 -15.14
C LEU A 104 -14.79 9.68 -15.68
N TYR A 105 -13.50 9.38 -15.91
CA TYR A 105 -12.48 10.32 -16.35
C TYR A 105 -11.69 9.72 -17.53
N PRO A 106 -12.34 9.55 -18.70
CA PRO A 106 -11.71 8.91 -19.85
C PRO A 106 -10.58 9.76 -20.42
N GLY A 107 -9.47 9.12 -20.75
CA GLY A 107 -8.31 9.78 -21.37
C GLY A 107 -7.44 10.59 -20.41
N VAL A 108 -7.78 10.66 -19.13
CA VAL A 108 -6.97 11.35 -18.11
C VAL A 108 -5.82 10.44 -17.68
N PRO A 109 -4.56 10.94 -17.61
CA PRO A 109 -3.41 10.18 -17.11
C PRO A 109 -3.68 9.56 -15.74
N TYR A 110 -3.27 8.30 -15.56
CA TYR A 110 -3.64 7.51 -14.39
C TYR A 110 -2.43 6.91 -13.68
N PHE A 111 -2.29 7.24 -12.40
CA PHE A 111 -1.17 6.81 -11.55
C PHE A 111 -1.66 5.99 -10.36
N LEU A 112 -0.79 5.10 -9.85
CA LEU A 112 -1.05 4.29 -8.67
C LEU A 112 0.01 4.57 -7.60
N LEU A 113 -0.40 4.89 -6.37
CA LEU A 113 0.47 4.94 -5.20
C LEU A 113 0.15 3.78 -4.27
N GLY A 114 1.16 2.97 -3.93
CA GLY A 114 1.05 1.93 -2.92
C GLY A 114 1.99 2.19 -1.75
N HIS A 115 1.45 2.16 -0.52
CA HIS A 115 2.21 2.31 0.71
C HIS A 115 2.30 0.99 1.48
N SER A 116 3.49 0.64 1.97
CA SER A 116 3.70 -0.53 2.84
C SER A 116 3.15 -1.82 2.21
N MET A 117 2.19 -2.50 2.83
CA MET A 117 1.47 -3.63 2.22
C MET A 117 0.91 -3.25 0.85
N GLY A 118 0.31 -2.06 0.70
CA GLY A 118 -0.18 -1.55 -0.57
C GLY A 118 0.92 -1.42 -1.63
N SER A 119 2.17 -1.23 -1.25
CA SER A 119 3.31 -1.21 -2.18
C SER A 119 3.60 -2.60 -2.78
N PHE A 120 3.36 -3.68 -2.01
CA PHE A 120 3.46 -5.04 -2.54
C PHE A 120 2.31 -5.34 -3.51
N TYR A 121 1.09 -4.83 -3.23
CA TYR A 121 -0.03 -4.93 -4.18
C TYR A 121 0.20 -4.07 -5.42
N ALA A 122 0.69 -2.85 -5.27
CA ALA A 122 1.03 -1.98 -6.41
C ALA A 122 2.07 -2.65 -7.33
N ARG A 123 3.13 -3.22 -6.78
CA ARG A 123 4.15 -3.93 -7.57
C ARG A 123 3.57 -5.17 -8.29
N GLN A 124 2.62 -5.90 -7.69
CA GLN A 124 1.90 -6.98 -8.37
C GLN A 124 0.97 -6.42 -9.44
N TYR A 125 0.26 -5.32 -9.16
CA TYR A 125 -0.61 -4.62 -10.09
C TYR A 125 0.15 -4.22 -11.36
N LEU A 126 1.35 -3.68 -11.20
CA LEU A 126 2.21 -3.30 -12.33
C LEU A 126 2.57 -4.48 -13.24
N CYS A 127 2.66 -5.69 -12.70
CA CYS A 127 2.92 -6.89 -13.51
C CYS A 127 1.68 -7.40 -14.25
N GLU A 128 0.47 -7.14 -13.75
CA GLU A 128 -0.78 -7.64 -14.34
C GLU A 128 -1.50 -6.58 -15.17
N TYR A 129 -1.50 -5.34 -14.73
CA TYR A 129 -2.28 -4.23 -15.29
C TYR A 129 -1.45 -2.96 -15.52
N GLY A 130 -0.13 -3.04 -15.45
CA GLY A 130 0.74 -1.86 -15.55
C GLY A 130 0.62 -1.10 -16.87
N HIS A 131 0.16 -1.75 -17.94
CA HIS A 131 -0.10 -1.12 -19.24
C HIS A 131 -1.30 -0.15 -19.22
N GLU A 132 -2.11 -0.16 -18.15
CA GLU A 132 -3.22 0.76 -17.94
C GLU A 132 -2.80 2.03 -17.20
N LEU A 133 -1.54 2.13 -16.76
CA LEU A 133 -1.04 3.23 -15.95
C LEU A 133 -0.01 4.07 -16.71
N ASP A 134 0.05 5.35 -16.36
CA ASP A 134 1.06 6.30 -16.83
C ASP A 134 2.27 6.38 -15.89
N GLY A 135 2.17 5.84 -14.69
CA GLY A 135 3.26 5.71 -13.72
C GLY A 135 2.80 5.17 -12.37
N ALA A 136 3.75 4.87 -11.49
CA ALA A 136 3.43 4.45 -10.13
C ALA A 136 4.43 4.91 -9.07
N ILE A 137 3.93 5.12 -7.85
CA ILE A 137 4.70 5.49 -6.67
C ILE A 137 4.67 4.33 -5.68
N ILE A 138 5.84 3.84 -5.32
CA ILE A 138 6.07 2.71 -4.43
C ILE A 138 6.68 3.24 -3.14
N MET A 139 5.86 3.36 -2.09
CA MET A 139 6.25 4.03 -0.85
C MET A 139 6.35 3.05 0.32
N GLY A 140 7.38 3.16 1.16
CA GLY A 140 7.58 2.33 2.35
C GLY A 140 7.68 0.84 2.05
N THR A 141 8.26 0.48 0.90
CA THR A 141 8.34 -0.92 0.45
C THR A 141 9.56 -1.63 1.03
N GLY A 142 9.50 -2.97 1.00
CA GLY A 142 10.59 -3.84 1.41
C GLY A 142 10.89 -4.94 0.39
N PHE A 143 11.90 -5.76 0.72
CA PHE A 143 12.28 -6.94 -0.05
C PHE A 143 12.77 -8.03 0.92
N GLN A 144 11.81 -8.71 1.56
CA GLN A 144 12.08 -9.75 2.54
C GLN A 144 12.69 -11.00 1.88
N PRO A 145 13.58 -11.73 2.54
CA PRO A 145 14.17 -12.95 2.01
C PRO A 145 13.10 -14.01 1.64
N LYS A 146 13.15 -14.53 0.42
CA LYS A 146 12.17 -15.52 -0.11
C LYS A 146 11.93 -16.70 0.83
N ALA A 147 13.00 -17.26 1.41
CA ALA A 147 12.91 -18.40 2.32
C ALA A 147 12.12 -18.06 3.59
N LEU A 148 12.31 -16.84 4.15
CA LEU A 148 11.59 -16.38 5.33
C LEU A 148 10.09 -16.20 5.02
N VAL A 149 9.76 -15.59 3.90
CA VAL A 149 8.36 -15.40 3.48
C VAL A 149 7.69 -16.74 3.19
N GLN A 150 8.39 -17.67 2.55
CA GLN A 150 7.89 -19.02 2.30
C GLN A 150 7.63 -19.79 3.61
N PHE A 151 8.54 -19.68 4.58
CA PHE A 151 8.35 -20.26 5.91
C PHE A 151 7.11 -19.67 6.60
N ALA A 152 7.00 -18.34 6.66
CA ALA A 152 5.87 -17.65 7.28
C ALA A 152 4.52 -18.01 6.61
N LYS A 153 4.48 -18.07 5.28
CA LYS A 153 3.31 -18.54 4.53
C LYS A 153 2.94 -19.99 4.89
N THR A 154 3.91 -20.89 4.92
CA THR A 154 3.69 -22.31 5.26
C THR A 154 3.19 -22.44 6.69
N LEU A 155 3.76 -21.70 7.64
CA LEU A 155 3.31 -21.64 9.03
C LEU A 155 1.83 -21.20 9.13
N CYS A 156 1.43 -20.16 8.42
CA CYS A 156 0.02 -19.72 8.37
C CYS A 156 -0.89 -20.87 7.90
N ARG A 157 -0.51 -21.59 6.85
CA ARG A 157 -1.26 -22.72 6.33
C ARG A 157 -1.39 -23.86 7.34
N VAL A 158 -0.28 -24.23 8.00
CA VAL A 158 -0.28 -25.29 9.03
C VAL A 158 -1.19 -24.91 10.21
N LEU A 159 -1.05 -23.66 10.72
CA LEU A 159 -1.90 -23.20 11.81
C LEU A 159 -3.38 -23.13 11.40
N ALA A 160 -3.68 -22.78 10.14
CA ALA A 160 -5.06 -22.71 9.64
C ALA A 160 -5.74 -24.09 9.58
N VAL A 161 -4.99 -25.17 9.41
CA VAL A 161 -5.54 -26.55 9.47
C VAL A 161 -6.11 -26.86 10.87
N PHE A 162 -5.47 -26.35 11.93
CA PHE A 162 -5.89 -26.61 13.31
C PHE A 162 -6.86 -25.56 13.88
N HIS A 163 -6.76 -24.30 13.44
CA HIS A 163 -7.47 -23.17 14.03
C HIS A 163 -8.43 -22.47 13.07
N GLY A 164 -8.41 -22.80 11.78
CA GLY A 164 -9.17 -22.10 10.74
C GLY A 164 -8.50 -20.81 10.26
N TRP A 165 -8.93 -20.31 9.09
CA TRP A 165 -8.35 -19.13 8.45
C TRP A 165 -8.63 -17.80 9.16
N GLN A 166 -9.65 -17.73 10.00
CA GLN A 166 -10.01 -16.52 10.77
C GLN A 166 -9.19 -16.37 12.06
N TYR A 167 -8.39 -17.37 12.43
CA TYR A 167 -7.57 -17.31 13.63
C TYR A 167 -6.52 -16.21 13.56
N ARG A 168 -6.39 -15.44 14.66
CA ARG A 168 -5.41 -14.36 14.82
C ARG A 168 -4.25 -14.83 15.68
N SER A 169 -3.17 -15.25 15.04
CA SER A 169 -1.99 -15.76 15.72
C SER A 169 -1.09 -14.63 16.19
N LYS A 170 -0.99 -14.44 17.51
CA LYS A 170 -0.02 -13.51 18.11
C LYS A 170 1.43 -13.88 17.74
N PHE A 171 1.72 -15.18 17.58
CA PHE A 171 3.04 -15.62 17.18
C PHE A 171 3.43 -15.15 15.78
N VAL A 172 2.54 -15.32 14.80
CA VAL A 172 2.75 -14.82 13.42
C VAL A 172 2.86 -13.31 13.41
N ALA A 173 1.99 -12.60 14.15
CA ALA A 173 2.04 -11.15 14.27
C ALA A 173 3.39 -10.67 14.82
N ASN A 174 3.81 -11.20 15.98
CA ASN A 174 5.08 -10.83 16.59
C ASN A 174 6.30 -11.11 15.70
N MET A 175 6.28 -12.24 14.98
CA MET A 175 7.34 -12.59 14.03
C MET A 175 7.39 -11.58 12.85
N SER A 176 6.25 -11.10 12.38
CA SER A 176 6.17 -10.16 11.25
C SER A 176 6.75 -8.78 11.54
N PHE A 177 6.74 -8.36 12.81
CA PHE A 177 7.24 -7.05 13.26
C PHE A 177 8.48 -7.15 14.13
N MET A 178 9.08 -8.35 14.22
CA MET A 178 10.22 -8.58 15.10
C MET A 178 11.41 -7.68 14.71
N GLY A 179 11.90 -6.91 15.68
CA GLY A 179 13.06 -6.04 15.53
C GLY A 179 12.77 -4.66 14.93
N TYR A 180 11.52 -4.32 14.58
CA TYR A 180 11.21 -3.01 13.98
C TYR A 180 11.49 -1.83 14.93
N ASN A 181 11.29 -2.00 16.24
CA ASN A 181 11.63 -0.99 17.23
C ASN A 181 13.07 -1.05 17.76
N LYS A 182 13.93 -1.90 17.18
CA LYS A 182 15.31 -2.05 17.66
C LYS A 182 16.09 -0.74 17.47
N GLY A 183 16.62 -0.21 18.58
CA GLY A 183 17.40 1.03 18.57
C GLY A 183 16.57 2.32 18.62
N LEU A 184 15.25 2.20 18.81
CA LEU A 184 14.36 3.33 19.06
C LEU A 184 14.10 3.52 20.55
N GLU A 185 13.40 4.60 20.90
CA GLU A 185 13.18 5.04 22.29
C GLU A 185 12.43 4.00 23.14
N GLY A 186 11.64 3.13 22.52
CA GLY A 186 10.86 2.09 23.19
C GLY A 186 9.66 2.62 23.99
N ARG A 187 9.13 3.78 23.58
CA ARG A 187 7.95 4.41 24.19
C ARG A 187 6.69 3.57 23.94
N THR A 188 6.55 3.06 22.71
CA THR A 188 5.46 2.18 22.27
C THR A 188 5.98 1.01 21.46
N THR A 189 5.11 0.07 21.12
CA THR A 189 5.43 -1.02 20.17
C THR A 189 5.47 -0.56 18.71
N HIS A 190 5.11 0.69 18.42
CA HIS A 190 4.91 1.22 17.07
C HIS A 190 5.75 2.48 16.79
N ASP A 191 6.77 2.77 17.60
CA ASP A 191 7.65 3.93 17.40
C ASP A 191 8.33 3.90 16.02
N TRP A 192 8.52 2.71 15.44
CA TRP A 192 9.05 2.53 14.09
C TRP A 192 8.20 3.14 12.97
N LEU A 193 6.92 3.47 13.24
CA LEU A 193 6.02 4.06 12.24
C LEU A 193 6.42 5.51 11.91
N ASN A 194 6.72 6.33 12.94
CA ASN A 194 6.87 7.76 12.76
C ASN A 194 7.78 8.37 13.84
N ARG A 195 8.48 9.46 13.49
CA ARG A 195 9.22 10.29 14.46
C ARG A 195 8.28 11.19 15.27
N ASP A 196 7.16 11.60 14.68
CA ASP A 196 6.13 12.35 15.38
C ASP A 196 5.37 11.43 16.34
N GLN A 197 5.62 11.60 17.62
CA GLN A 197 4.99 10.81 18.68
C GLN A 197 3.47 11.00 18.72
N ALA A 198 2.98 12.19 18.37
CA ALA A 198 1.54 12.46 18.34
C ALA A 198 0.84 11.65 17.23
N GLU A 199 1.49 11.46 16.07
CA GLU A 199 0.95 10.61 15.01
C GLU A 199 0.96 9.12 15.42
N VAL A 200 2.00 8.65 16.11
CA VAL A 200 2.02 7.29 16.70
C VAL A 200 0.88 7.11 17.71
N ASP A 201 0.63 8.10 18.56
CA ASP A 201 -0.45 8.05 19.55
C ASP A 201 -1.83 8.05 18.89
N LYS A 202 -2.04 8.85 17.84
CA LYS A 202 -3.28 8.82 17.03
C LYS A 202 -3.50 7.44 16.40
N TYR A 203 -2.43 6.84 15.82
CA TYR A 203 -2.51 5.50 15.27
C TYR A 203 -2.94 4.46 16.32
N LEU A 204 -2.33 4.48 17.49
CA LEU A 204 -2.62 3.55 18.58
C LEU A 204 -3.99 3.77 19.23
N ALA A 205 -4.55 4.98 19.16
CA ALA A 205 -5.88 5.30 19.68
C ALA A 205 -7.01 4.87 18.74
N ASP A 206 -6.74 4.60 17.45
CA ASP A 206 -7.77 4.22 16.47
C ASP A 206 -7.89 2.69 16.38
N GLU A 207 -9.09 2.15 16.66
CA GLU A 207 -9.35 0.71 16.55
C GLU A 207 -9.13 0.15 15.14
N ARG A 208 -9.23 1.01 14.11
CA ARG A 208 -8.97 0.65 12.70
C ARG A 208 -7.49 0.46 12.42
N CYS A 209 -6.62 0.85 13.36
CA CYS A 209 -5.16 0.74 13.27
C CYS A 209 -4.56 -0.24 14.30
N THR A 210 -5.37 -0.97 15.09
CA THR A 210 -4.87 -1.79 16.20
C THR A 210 -5.34 -3.25 16.19
N PHE A 211 -5.96 -3.70 15.10
CA PHE A 211 -6.37 -5.09 14.97
C PHE A 211 -5.21 -6.00 14.51
N THR A 212 -5.32 -7.28 14.80
CA THR A 212 -4.36 -8.29 14.34
C THR A 212 -4.90 -8.99 13.09
N PHE A 213 -4.06 -9.17 12.08
CA PHE A 213 -4.41 -9.95 10.89
C PHE A 213 -4.77 -11.39 11.23
N THR A 214 -5.73 -11.93 10.50
CA THR A 214 -6.02 -13.35 10.49
C THR A 214 -4.95 -14.13 9.73
N LEU A 215 -4.92 -15.45 9.91
CA LEU A 215 -4.04 -16.31 9.10
C LEU A 215 -4.31 -16.18 7.59
N ASN A 216 -5.59 -15.91 7.20
CA ASN A 216 -5.98 -15.67 5.81
C ASN A 216 -5.27 -14.44 5.23
N ALA A 217 -5.28 -13.30 5.93
CA ALA A 217 -4.66 -12.08 5.44
C ALA A 217 -3.12 -12.20 5.39
N TYR A 218 -2.49 -12.76 6.42
CA TYR A 218 -1.05 -13.04 6.40
C TYR A 218 -0.67 -13.97 5.24
N TYR A 219 -1.37 -15.11 5.09
CA TYR A 219 -1.13 -16.05 4.01
C TYR A 219 -1.26 -15.41 2.63
N SER A 220 -2.29 -14.57 2.45
CA SER A 220 -2.56 -13.84 1.23
C SER A 220 -1.46 -12.83 0.92
N MET A 221 -1.07 -12.01 1.89
CA MET A 221 0.02 -11.04 1.75
C MET A 221 1.35 -11.73 1.43
N PHE A 222 1.73 -12.79 2.17
CA PHE A 222 2.94 -13.55 1.90
C PHE A 222 2.91 -14.22 0.52
N SER A 223 1.74 -14.68 0.06
CA SER A 223 1.58 -15.22 -1.30
C SER A 223 1.89 -14.16 -2.36
N GLY A 224 1.41 -12.95 -2.17
CA GLY A 224 1.70 -11.82 -3.05
C GLY A 224 3.18 -11.42 -3.04
N ILE A 225 3.80 -11.35 -1.85
CA ILE A 225 5.25 -11.05 -1.73
C ILE A 225 6.08 -12.12 -2.46
N LEU A 226 5.72 -13.40 -2.34
CA LEU A 226 6.44 -14.48 -3.04
C LEU A 226 6.36 -14.36 -4.57
N ARG A 227 5.26 -13.86 -5.12
CA ARG A 227 5.15 -13.59 -6.57
C ARG A 227 6.18 -12.54 -7.03
N LEU A 228 6.51 -11.58 -6.17
CA LEU A 228 7.52 -10.56 -6.47
C LEU A 228 8.96 -11.09 -6.44
N HIS A 229 9.17 -12.36 -6.09
CA HIS A 229 10.45 -13.07 -6.23
C HIS A 229 10.51 -13.94 -7.49
N ASP A 230 9.46 -13.95 -8.30
CA ASP A 230 9.43 -14.70 -9.57
C ASP A 230 9.86 -13.79 -10.73
N PRO A 231 11.03 -14.03 -11.35
CA PRO A 231 11.50 -13.23 -12.48
C PRO A 231 10.53 -13.24 -13.67
N ALA A 232 9.86 -14.38 -13.93
CA ALA A 232 8.89 -14.49 -15.01
C ALA A 232 7.64 -13.64 -14.76
N PHE A 233 7.25 -13.46 -13.49
CA PHE A 233 6.17 -12.55 -13.12
C PHE A 233 6.60 -11.08 -13.25
N LEU A 234 7.77 -10.71 -12.75
CA LEU A 234 8.31 -9.36 -12.85
C LEU A 234 8.57 -8.95 -14.33
N ALA A 235 8.91 -9.91 -15.17
CA ALA A 235 9.11 -9.67 -16.61
C ALA A 235 7.86 -9.16 -17.34
N LYS A 236 6.66 -9.30 -16.76
CA LYS A 236 5.41 -8.79 -17.34
C LYS A 236 5.23 -7.28 -17.15
N MET A 237 5.96 -6.66 -16.22
CA MET A 237 5.87 -5.22 -15.98
C MET A 237 6.32 -4.41 -17.19
N PRO A 238 5.58 -3.35 -17.61
CA PRO A 238 6.00 -2.48 -18.69
C PRO A 238 7.37 -1.86 -18.44
N LYS A 239 8.29 -1.96 -19.41
CA LYS A 239 9.70 -1.60 -19.21
C LYS A 239 9.96 -0.10 -19.16
N GLY A 240 9.15 0.68 -19.86
CA GLY A 240 9.24 2.14 -19.93
C GLY A 240 8.39 2.88 -18.90
N LEU A 241 7.57 2.19 -18.11
CA LEU A 241 6.68 2.83 -17.15
C LEU A 241 7.48 3.59 -16.07
N PRO A 242 7.21 4.89 -15.84
CA PRO A 242 7.86 5.66 -14.79
C PRO A 242 7.50 5.13 -13.40
N LEU A 243 8.51 4.89 -12.57
CA LEU A 243 8.35 4.47 -11.18
C LEU A 243 9.11 5.40 -10.24
N LEU A 244 8.44 5.84 -9.17
CA LEU A 244 9.05 6.57 -8.07
C LEU A 244 9.04 5.71 -6.80
N PHE A 245 10.22 5.46 -6.23
CA PHE A 245 10.36 4.82 -4.93
C PHE A 245 10.62 5.85 -3.85
N LEU A 246 9.79 5.86 -2.79
CA LEU A 246 9.92 6.75 -1.64
C LEU A 246 10.02 5.92 -0.36
N ALA A 247 11.00 6.20 0.50
CA ALA A 247 11.12 5.54 1.79
C ALA A 247 11.90 6.41 2.79
N GLY A 248 11.67 6.19 4.08
CA GLY A 248 12.57 6.70 5.11
C GLY A 248 13.86 5.88 5.18
N ASP A 249 15.00 6.53 5.40
CA ASP A 249 16.26 5.79 5.59
C ASP A 249 16.39 5.17 6.99
N ALA A 250 15.46 5.49 7.90
CA ALA A 250 15.28 4.84 9.21
C ALA A 250 14.11 3.84 9.23
N ASP A 251 13.43 3.58 8.09
CA ASP A 251 12.32 2.64 7.98
C ASP A 251 12.79 1.17 8.09
N PRO A 252 12.38 0.41 9.12
CA PRO A 252 12.78 -0.98 9.28
C PRO A 252 12.13 -1.92 8.25
N VAL A 253 10.97 -1.59 7.67
CA VAL A 253 10.32 -2.38 6.61
C VAL A 253 11.19 -2.45 5.37
N GLY A 254 11.82 -1.33 5.02
CA GLY A 254 12.78 -1.20 3.94
C GLY A 254 14.21 -1.57 4.35
N GLU A 255 14.45 -2.11 5.55
CA GLU A 255 15.78 -2.40 6.09
C GLU A 255 16.71 -1.19 5.97
N GLN A 256 16.23 -0.03 6.42
CA GLN A 256 16.93 1.26 6.34
C GLN A 256 17.42 1.55 4.89
N GLY A 257 16.52 1.36 3.91
CA GLY A 257 16.75 1.58 2.48
C GLY A 257 17.43 0.41 1.74
N LYS A 258 18.00 -0.59 2.42
CA LYS A 258 18.65 -1.74 1.76
C LYS A 258 17.62 -2.63 1.03
N GLY A 259 16.49 -2.91 1.66
CA GLY A 259 15.38 -3.66 1.07
C GLY A 259 14.77 -2.92 -0.12
N VAL A 260 14.64 -1.59 -0.03
CA VAL A 260 14.18 -0.75 -1.14
C VAL A 260 15.11 -0.89 -2.35
N ARG A 261 16.44 -0.79 -2.14
CA ARG A 261 17.41 -0.96 -3.23
C ARG A 261 17.36 -2.37 -3.83
N ARG A 262 17.15 -3.43 -3.03
CA ARG A 262 16.95 -4.80 -3.56
C ARG A 262 15.67 -4.91 -4.38
N ALA A 263 14.57 -4.29 -3.94
CA ALA A 263 13.33 -4.24 -4.71
C ALA A 263 13.54 -3.55 -6.06
N ILE A 264 14.21 -2.39 -6.08
CA ILE A 264 14.57 -1.68 -7.31
C ILE A 264 15.45 -2.54 -8.21
N GLN A 265 16.48 -3.19 -7.65
CA GLN A 265 17.39 -4.04 -8.43
C GLN A 265 16.63 -5.20 -9.08
N SER A 266 15.70 -5.85 -8.37
CA SER A 266 14.89 -6.93 -8.96
C SER A 266 14.03 -6.48 -10.15
N LEU A 267 13.58 -5.22 -10.16
CA LEU A 267 12.85 -4.65 -11.30
C LEU A 267 13.80 -4.29 -12.45
N LYS A 268 14.97 -3.74 -12.15
CA LYS A 268 16.01 -3.49 -13.17
C LYS A 268 16.47 -4.78 -13.84
N ASP A 269 16.66 -5.85 -13.07
CA ASP A 269 17.01 -7.18 -13.58
C ASP A 269 15.90 -7.75 -14.48
N ALA A 270 14.63 -7.38 -14.21
CA ALA A 270 13.49 -7.69 -15.07
C ALA A 270 13.36 -6.75 -16.29
N GLY A 271 14.25 -5.76 -16.44
CA GLY A 271 14.33 -4.85 -17.59
C GLY A 271 13.58 -3.54 -17.44
N VAL A 272 13.05 -3.19 -16.25
CA VAL A 272 12.41 -1.88 -16.00
C VAL A 272 13.46 -0.78 -16.00
N GLN A 273 13.24 0.32 -16.75
CA GLN A 273 14.24 1.33 -17.04
C GLN A 273 14.06 2.63 -16.26
N ASN A 274 12.83 3.13 -16.17
CA ASN A 274 12.51 4.44 -15.61
C ASN A 274 12.20 4.33 -14.11
N ILE A 275 13.23 4.25 -13.26
CA ILE A 275 13.07 4.15 -11.81
C ILE A 275 13.82 5.28 -11.13
N GLU A 276 13.08 6.16 -10.48
CA GLU A 276 13.57 7.18 -9.57
C GLU A 276 13.44 6.69 -8.12
N CYS A 277 14.34 7.13 -7.22
CA CYS A 277 14.27 6.76 -5.81
C CYS A 277 14.74 7.93 -4.94
N LYS A 278 13.95 8.26 -3.93
CA LYS A 278 14.32 9.20 -2.87
C LYS A 278 14.20 8.55 -1.51
N LEU A 279 15.27 8.63 -0.71
CA LEU A 279 15.28 8.26 0.70
C LEU A 279 15.29 9.52 1.55
N TYR A 280 14.36 9.64 2.49
CA TYR A 280 14.24 10.81 3.37
C TYR A 280 15.08 10.58 4.64
N PRO A 281 16.07 11.47 4.92
CA PRO A 281 16.96 11.31 6.05
C PRO A 281 16.24 11.29 7.40
N GLY A 282 16.50 10.26 8.20
CA GLY A 282 15.90 10.04 9.52
C GLY A 282 14.42 9.70 9.51
N ALA A 283 13.72 9.82 8.38
CA ALA A 283 12.29 9.48 8.31
C ALA A 283 12.06 7.99 8.52
N ARG A 284 10.95 7.66 9.17
CA ARG A 284 10.50 6.30 9.45
C ARG A 284 9.50 5.82 8.38
N HIS A 285 8.58 4.98 8.73
CA HIS A 285 7.74 4.25 7.78
C HIS A 285 6.61 5.07 7.14
N GLU A 286 5.91 5.89 7.93
CA GLU A 286 4.69 6.60 7.51
C GLU A 286 5.01 8.00 6.97
N LEU A 287 5.61 8.09 5.77
CA LEU A 287 6.10 9.34 5.18
C LEU A 287 5.04 10.45 5.06
N LEU A 288 3.76 10.09 4.85
CA LEU A 288 2.68 11.07 4.61
C LEU A 288 2.23 11.80 5.89
N VAL A 289 2.66 11.34 7.04
CA VAL A 289 2.40 11.97 8.34
C VAL A 289 3.70 12.19 9.13
N GLU A 290 4.86 12.08 8.48
CA GLU A 290 6.16 12.36 9.06
C GLU A 290 6.35 13.85 9.34
N THR A 291 7.33 14.18 10.17
CA THR A 291 7.65 15.57 10.51
C THR A 291 7.98 16.44 9.29
N ASN A 292 8.43 15.82 8.19
CA ASN A 292 8.71 16.46 6.91
C ASN A 292 7.71 16.06 5.80
N HIS A 293 6.47 15.69 6.15
CA HIS A 293 5.46 15.23 5.18
C HIS A 293 5.18 16.23 4.05
N GLN A 294 5.34 17.54 4.29
CA GLN A 294 5.15 18.56 3.24
C GLN A 294 6.17 18.40 2.10
N GLU A 295 7.43 18.08 2.41
CA GLU A 295 8.45 17.75 1.40
C GLU A 295 8.01 16.50 0.60
N VAL A 296 7.46 15.49 1.26
CA VAL A 296 6.96 14.27 0.60
C VAL A 296 5.80 14.59 -0.34
N PHE A 297 4.85 15.45 0.08
CA PHE A 297 3.73 15.88 -0.75
C PHE A 297 4.21 16.65 -1.98
N GLU A 298 5.21 17.52 -1.81
CA GLU A 298 5.80 18.29 -2.90
C GLU A 298 6.51 17.39 -3.93
N ASP A 299 7.29 16.42 -3.46
CA ASP A 299 7.96 15.45 -4.32
C ASP A 299 6.97 14.61 -5.13
N ILE A 300 5.89 14.13 -4.48
CA ILE A 300 4.82 13.38 -5.14
C ILE A 300 4.14 14.26 -6.20
N GLY A 301 3.73 15.47 -5.84
CA GLY A 301 3.06 16.40 -6.75
C GLY A 301 3.93 16.77 -7.95
N SER A 302 5.19 17.12 -7.71
CA SER A 302 6.14 17.51 -8.75
C SER A 302 6.47 16.33 -9.68
N TRP A 303 6.60 15.11 -9.13
CA TRP A 303 6.82 13.93 -9.95
C TRP A 303 5.60 13.61 -10.83
N LEU A 304 4.38 13.71 -10.30
CA LEU A 304 3.17 13.52 -11.09
C LEU A 304 3.08 14.56 -12.22
N GLU A 305 3.28 15.85 -11.92
CA GLU A 305 3.25 16.92 -12.92
C GLU A 305 4.28 16.72 -14.04
N LYS A 306 5.49 16.24 -13.71
CA LYS A 306 6.55 15.90 -14.69
C LYS A 306 6.11 14.83 -15.69
N HIS A 307 5.15 13.97 -15.32
CA HIS A 307 4.70 12.83 -16.14
C HIS A 307 3.28 13.01 -16.69
N LEU A 308 2.77 14.25 -16.74
CA LEU A 308 1.46 14.57 -17.36
C LEU A 308 1.56 14.81 -18.87
N ALA A 309 2.76 14.88 -19.42
CA ALA A 309 3.01 15.25 -20.82
C ALA A 309 3.06 14.01 -21.74
#